data_a3cc50ff562bb3b429d12b1e91ea1ddb
#
_entry.id   a3cc50ff562bb3b429d12b1e91ea1ddb
#
_cell.length_a   1.000
_cell.length_b   1.000
_cell.length_c   1.000
_cell.angle_alpha   90.00
_cell.angle_beta   90.00
_cell.angle_gamma   90.00
#
_symmetry.space_group_name_H-M   'P 1'
#
loop_
_entity.id
_entity.type
_entity.pdbx_description
1 polymer ?
#
loop_
_entity_poly.entity_id
_entity_poly.type
_entity_poly.pdbx_seq_one_letter_code
_entity_poly.pdbx_strand_id
1 'polypeptide(L)'
;MPDQATEAPQHAPSHSLPALSLAALGVVFGDIGTSPLYALKAVLDVTKENPPAEILGALSLIVWTLIIITSVKYITLAMRVDNGGEGGILALMALLRMRQVRQALLVFIGLFGAALVYGDSAITPAISVLSALEGLNIVTTDMQSYVLPVALAILIALFTVQRQGTARIGRVIGPVMLLWFVVMALLGVRGIMQHPAVLWALNPAVGLRYLFGAGATALLVLGGVFLCATGAEVLYADMGHFGRLPIRLVWSCLVFPALLLNYAGQAAIVLAGAPTEGSIFFRLCPTPLLLPLVLLATAATVIASQAVITAAFSLTRQAIQLGLLPRLQVIQTSAAGYGQIYLPAVNWLLMVATLSLAISFRHSGGLAAAYGIAVSATMLATTVLLSIAMREIWEWPLPAVIGIGVGFATIDGGFLSANMTKLAEGGWVPLLLGALIFCVMLVWRRGTAAVQDLADEMQLPVDDFVAQIAKGDVRRVPGTGVFVARLTRDIPPIVFWYLKHIRSLHDSTVIVNVVIALIPYVAAKDRMEEREIAPRVWRAQARFGFMEQPDLSELLRRAQAKGYPVDPSDATYFIGHETIVPRDDAKGLPGFVRSTFWFLLRNSSDASDYFRLPRDMVVEIGRQFAI
;
A
#
# COMPACT_ATOMS: atom_id res chain seq x y z
N MET A 1 -27.21 8.42 -15.12
CA MET A 1 -27.59 7.19 -14.40
C MET A 1 -27.67 7.53 -12.94
N PRO A 2 -28.77 7.23 -12.23
CA PRO A 2 -28.98 7.66 -10.86
C PRO A 2 -28.10 6.91 -9.87
N ASP A 3 -27.73 7.59 -8.81
CA ASP A 3 -27.06 7.16 -7.60
C ASP A 3 -27.34 5.70 -7.21
N GLN A 4 -26.39 4.80 -7.49
CA GLN A 4 -26.29 3.56 -6.74
C GLN A 4 -25.43 3.84 -5.51
N ALA A 5 -26.08 4.38 -4.49
CA ALA A 5 -25.54 4.36 -3.15
C ALA A 5 -25.28 2.89 -2.77
N THR A 6 -24.01 2.50 -2.82
CA THR A 6 -23.53 1.21 -2.36
C THR A 6 -23.83 1.17 -0.85
N GLU A 7 -24.83 0.38 -0.43
CA GLU A 7 -25.02 0.07 0.97
C GLU A 7 -23.72 -0.52 1.50
N ALA A 8 -23.04 0.23 2.35
CA ALA A 8 -21.88 -0.24 3.08
C ALA A 8 -22.26 -1.49 3.89
N PRO A 9 -21.35 -2.46 4.05
CA PRO A 9 -21.63 -3.66 4.82
C PRO A 9 -22.08 -3.29 6.25
N GLN A 10 -23.24 -3.77 6.67
CA GLN A 10 -23.94 -3.44 7.92
C GLN A 10 -23.24 -3.87 9.22
N HIS A 11 -21.94 -4.16 9.21
CA HIS A 11 -21.18 -4.66 10.36
C HIS A 11 -19.88 -3.90 10.65
N ALA A 12 -19.78 -2.61 10.29
CA ALA A 12 -18.77 -1.78 10.94
C ALA A 12 -19.34 -1.34 12.30
N PRO A 13 -18.67 -1.62 13.44
CA PRO A 13 -19.05 -1.02 14.71
C PRO A 13 -19.05 0.50 14.49
N SER A 14 -20.13 1.17 14.89
CA SER A 14 -20.29 2.62 14.76
C SER A 14 -19.33 3.31 15.74
N HIS A 15 -18.04 3.39 15.36
CA HIS A 15 -17.09 4.17 16.12
C HIS A 15 -17.47 5.65 16.01
N SER A 16 -17.53 6.33 17.14
CA SER A 16 -17.77 7.77 17.18
C SER A 16 -16.70 8.52 16.40
N LEU A 17 -17.05 9.63 15.75
CA LEU A 17 -16.10 10.45 14.98
C LEU A 17 -14.81 10.78 15.76
N PRO A 18 -14.86 11.13 17.07
CA PRO A 18 -13.64 11.34 17.85
C PRO A 18 -12.77 10.09 17.99
N ALA A 19 -13.36 8.91 18.15
CA ALA A 19 -12.60 7.67 18.24
C ALA A 19 -11.90 7.31 16.92
N LEU A 20 -12.58 7.49 15.77
CA LEU A 20 -11.99 7.31 14.45
C LEU A 20 -10.89 8.36 14.19
N SER A 21 -11.10 9.61 14.60
CA SER A 21 -10.10 10.67 14.46
C SER A 21 -8.84 10.38 15.29
N LEU A 22 -9.00 9.89 16.52
CA LEU A 22 -7.88 9.51 17.37
C LEU A 22 -7.12 8.30 16.81
N ALA A 23 -7.83 7.33 16.28
CA ALA A 23 -7.23 6.16 15.64
C ALA A 23 -6.49 6.54 14.34
N ALA A 24 -7.10 7.40 13.51
CA ALA A 24 -6.46 7.94 12.30
C ALA A 24 -5.19 8.73 12.63
N LEU A 25 -5.18 9.50 13.72
CA LEU A 25 -4.00 10.23 14.15
C LEU A 25 -2.79 9.31 14.36
N GLY A 26 -3.01 8.15 14.93
CA GLY A 26 -1.93 7.19 15.20
C GLY A 26 -1.41 6.47 13.96
N VAL A 27 -2.32 6.04 13.08
CA VAL A 27 -1.96 5.18 11.95
C VAL A 27 -1.64 6.01 10.70
N VAL A 28 -2.49 6.98 10.36
CA VAL A 28 -2.37 7.74 9.10
C VAL A 28 -1.28 8.80 9.15
N PHE A 29 -1.10 9.46 10.29
CA PHE A 29 -0.22 10.62 10.42
C PHE A 29 1.11 10.32 11.12
N GLY A 30 1.42 9.04 11.35
CA GLY A 30 2.67 8.63 11.99
C GLY A 30 3.90 9.09 11.21
N ASP A 31 3.97 8.73 9.95
CA ASP A 31 5.13 8.98 9.09
C ASP A 31 5.36 10.48 8.84
N ILE A 32 4.34 11.20 8.38
CA ILE A 32 4.45 12.66 8.18
C ILE A 32 4.72 13.40 9.49
N GLY A 33 4.26 12.87 10.63
CA GLY A 33 4.49 13.43 11.96
C GLY A 33 5.92 13.25 12.47
N THR A 34 6.68 12.31 11.94
CA THR A 34 8.09 12.07 12.32
C THR A 34 9.09 12.76 11.39
N SER A 35 8.65 13.25 10.23
CA SER A 35 9.50 13.99 9.28
C SER A 35 10.22 15.20 9.88
N PRO A 36 9.68 15.97 10.86
CA PRO A 36 10.39 17.08 11.48
C PRO A 36 11.69 16.70 12.19
N LEU A 37 11.89 15.43 12.54
CA LEU A 37 13.12 14.95 13.16
C LEU A 37 14.34 15.06 12.23
N TYR A 38 14.13 15.01 10.90
CA TYR A 38 15.21 14.95 9.91
C TYR A 38 15.05 15.91 8.72
N ALA A 39 13.83 16.32 8.34
CA ALA A 39 13.60 17.02 7.08
C ALA A 39 14.26 18.41 7.03
N LEU A 40 14.08 19.28 8.02
CA LEU A 40 14.70 20.61 8.02
C LEU A 40 16.22 20.50 8.09
N LYS A 41 16.75 19.57 8.89
CA LYS A 41 18.19 19.31 8.93
C LYS A 41 18.73 18.94 7.56
N ALA A 42 18.07 18.02 6.85
CA ALA A 42 18.50 17.61 5.51
C ALA A 42 18.50 18.77 4.50
N VAL A 43 17.65 19.77 4.69
CA VAL A 43 17.64 21.00 3.88
C VAL A 43 18.83 21.87 4.22
N LEU A 44 19.08 22.12 5.51
CA LEU A 44 20.14 23.03 5.96
C LEU A 44 21.55 22.44 5.79
N ASP A 45 21.70 21.12 5.77
CA ASP A 45 22.97 20.45 5.48
C ASP A 45 23.46 20.71 4.03
N VAL A 46 22.55 21.06 3.10
CA VAL A 46 22.89 21.40 1.71
C VAL A 46 23.55 22.78 1.60
N THR A 47 23.11 23.73 2.43
CA THR A 47 23.47 25.16 2.28
C THR A 47 24.70 25.58 3.07
N LYS A 48 25.27 24.73 3.90
CA LYS A 48 26.48 24.88 4.73
C LYS A 48 26.60 26.19 5.53
N GLU A 49 26.46 27.36 4.89
CA GLU A 49 26.59 28.69 5.53
C GLU A 49 25.27 29.18 6.14
N ASN A 50 24.14 28.68 5.68
CA ASN A 50 22.78 28.94 6.17
C ASN A 50 22.49 30.43 6.48
N PRO A 51 22.69 31.37 5.52
CA PRO A 51 22.35 32.77 5.76
C PRO A 51 20.85 32.90 6.02
N PRO A 52 20.40 33.95 6.78
CA PRO A 52 18.97 34.10 7.15
C PRO A 52 17.98 34.03 5.99
N ALA A 53 18.36 34.55 4.81
CA ALA A 53 17.51 34.52 3.62
C ALA A 53 17.27 33.08 3.10
N GLU A 54 18.28 32.20 3.19
CA GLU A 54 18.18 30.79 2.78
C GLU A 54 17.35 29.97 3.77
N ILE A 55 17.52 30.20 5.07
CA ILE A 55 16.70 29.55 6.11
C ILE A 55 15.22 29.90 5.91
N LEU A 56 14.90 31.18 5.72
CA LEU A 56 13.53 31.62 5.46
C LEU A 56 13.01 31.07 4.13
N GLY A 57 13.84 31.05 3.08
CA GLY A 57 13.50 30.46 1.79
C GLY A 57 13.19 28.98 1.89
N ALA A 58 14.04 28.21 2.54
CA ALA A 58 13.87 26.80 2.78
C ALA A 58 12.60 26.50 3.59
N LEU A 59 12.36 27.22 4.68
CA LEU A 59 11.13 27.09 5.47
C LEU A 59 9.89 27.43 4.63
N SER A 60 9.92 28.51 3.82
CA SER A 60 8.81 28.86 2.94
C SER A 60 8.51 27.75 1.95
N LEU A 61 9.52 27.10 1.37
CA LEU A 61 9.33 25.95 0.49
C LEU A 61 8.71 24.76 1.23
N ILE A 62 9.11 24.48 2.47
CA ILE A 62 8.51 23.42 3.31
C ILE A 62 7.01 23.73 3.55
N VAL A 63 6.70 24.95 3.98
CA VAL A 63 5.31 25.38 4.24
C VAL A 63 4.43 25.20 3.01
N TRP A 64 4.88 25.70 1.88
CA TRP A 64 4.09 25.63 0.64
C TRP A 64 4.06 24.22 0.03
N THR A 65 5.06 23.39 0.27
CA THR A 65 5.02 21.96 -0.07
C THR A 65 3.94 21.24 0.73
N LEU A 66 3.85 21.43 2.03
CA LEU A 66 2.77 20.86 2.86
C LEU A 66 1.38 21.36 2.42
N ILE A 67 1.26 22.63 2.04
CA ILE A 67 0.00 23.18 1.52
C ILE A 67 -0.35 22.54 0.17
N ILE A 68 0.54 22.62 -0.81
CA ILE A 68 0.24 22.22 -2.19
C ILE A 68 0.14 20.70 -2.32
N ILE A 69 1.12 19.97 -1.79
CA ILE A 69 1.19 18.53 -1.96
C ILE A 69 0.25 17.85 -0.97
N THR A 70 0.43 18.03 0.33
CA THR A 70 -0.37 17.27 1.30
C THR A 70 -1.80 17.78 1.36
N SER A 71 -2.02 19.10 1.56
CA SER A 71 -3.38 19.62 1.77
C SER A 71 -4.20 19.70 0.48
N VAL A 72 -3.63 20.19 -0.63
CA VAL A 72 -4.39 20.35 -1.88
C VAL A 72 -4.39 19.05 -2.68
N LYS A 73 -3.22 18.50 -3.03
CA LYS A 73 -3.15 17.32 -3.91
C LYS A 73 -3.73 16.07 -3.24
N TYR A 74 -3.29 15.72 -2.01
CA TYR A 74 -3.74 14.48 -1.35
C TYR A 74 -5.04 14.65 -0.59
N ILE A 75 -5.12 15.53 0.41
CA ILE A 75 -6.30 15.69 1.28
C ILE A 75 -7.52 16.21 0.52
N THR A 76 -7.32 17.18 -0.41
CA THR A 76 -8.45 17.80 -1.09
C THR A 76 -8.81 17.08 -2.39
N LEU A 77 -7.84 16.72 -3.24
CA LEU A 77 -8.12 16.16 -4.55
C LEU A 77 -8.07 14.63 -4.54
N ALA A 78 -6.92 14.01 -4.20
CA ALA A 78 -6.77 12.56 -4.28
C ALA A 78 -7.81 11.81 -3.43
N MET A 79 -8.08 12.26 -2.21
CA MET A 79 -9.11 11.66 -1.35
C MET A 79 -10.56 11.83 -1.86
N ARG A 80 -10.81 12.59 -2.93
CA ARG A 80 -12.12 12.60 -3.60
C ARG A 80 -12.28 11.43 -4.56
N VAL A 81 -11.17 10.86 -5.01
CA VAL A 81 -11.17 9.71 -5.91
C VAL A 81 -10.95 8.46 -5.07
N ASP A 82 -12.04 7.82 -4.71
CA ASP A 82 -12.02 6.56 -4.00
C ASP A 82 -12.72 5.46 -4.80
N ASN A 83 -12.29 4.26 -4.59
CA ASN A 83 -12.94 3.07 -5.12
C ASN A 83 -13.74 2.40 -3.99
N GLY A 84 -15.03 2.74 -3.86
CA GLY A 84 -15.88 2.21 -2.80
C GLY A 84 -15.36 2.45 -1.37
N GLY A 85 -14.76 3.63 -1.14
CA GLY A 85 -14.14 4.02 0.13
C GLY A 85 -12.63 3.75 0.19
N GLU A 86 -12.07 2.85 -0.60
CA GLU A 86 -10.64 2.52 -0.61
C GLU A 86 -9.83 3.52 -1.44
N GLY A 87 -8.64 3.84 -0.95
CA GLY A 87 -7.68 4.74 -1.60
C GLY A 87 -6.36 4.06 -1.97
N GLY A 88 -5.39 4.87 -2.35
CA GLY A 88 -4.06 4.42 -2.75
C GLY A 88 -3.95 4.13 -4.25
N ILE A 89 -2.70 3.95 -4.70
CA ILE A 89 -2.38 3.87 -6.14
C ILE A 89 -3.02 2.66 -6.84
N LEU A 90 -3.13 1.50 -6.17
CA LEU A 90 -3.76 0.31 -6.74
C LEU A 90 -5.29 0.44 -6.80
N ALA A 91 -5.92 1.03 -5.79
CA ALA A 91 -7.36 1.30 -5.80
C ALA A 91 -7.72 2.30 -6.91
N LEU A 92 -6.92 3.35 -7.08
CA LEU A 92 -7.07 4.34 -8.15
C LEU A 92 -6.89 3.69 -9.54
N MET A 93 -5.86 2.85 -9.71
CA MET A 93 -5.66 2.07 -10.93
C MET A 93 -6.85 1.16 -11.22
N ALA A 94 -7.36 0.43 -10.22
CA ALA A 94 -8.50 -0.47 -10.37
C ALA A 94 -9.77 0.28 -10.80
N LEU A 95 -10.04 1.44 -10.19
CA LEU A 95 -11.16 2.31 -10.53
C LEU A 95 -11.09 2.79 -11.99
N LEU A 96 -9.92 3.24 -12.45
CA LEU A 96 -9.71 3.69 -13.83
C LEU A 96 -9.80 2.53 -14.83
N ARG A 97 -9.37 1.32 -14.46
CA ARG A 97 -9.53 0.11 -15.31
C ARG A 97 -11.00 -0.23 -15.58
N MET A 98 -11.90 0.00 -14.63
CA MET A 98 -13.34 -0.19 -14.85
C MET A 98 -13.90 0.70 -15.96
N ARG A 99 -13.27 1.86 -16.21
CA ARG A 99 -13.62 2.78 -17.29
C ARG A 99 -13.01 2.42 -18.66
N GLN A 100 -12.26 1.32 -18.75
CA GLN A 100 -11.64 0.77 -19.97
C GLN A 100 -10.67 1.73 -20.69
N VAL A 101 -10.16 2.75 -20.01
CA VAL A 101 -9.24 3.74 -20.57
C VAL A 101 -7.81 3.20 -20.56
N ARG A 102 -7.11 3.21 -21.70
CA ARG A 102 -5.66 2.93 -21.84
C ARG A 102 -5.11 1.87 -20.87
N GLN A 103 -5.76 0.72 -20.79
CA GLN A 103 -5.53 -0.30 -19.75
C GLN A 103 -4.06 -0.69 -19.53
N ALA A 104 -3.27 -0.83 -20.61
CA ALA A 104 -1.86 -1.22 -20.50
C ALA A 104 -1.02 -0.15 -19.76
N LEU A 105 -1.21 1.13 -20.08
CA LEU A 105 -0.52 2.25 -19.45
C LEU A 105 -0.92 2.40 -17.97
N LEU A 106 -2.22 2.32 -17.67
CA LEU A 106 -2.71 2.40 -16.29
C LEU A 106 -2.13 1.31 -15.41
N VAL A 107 -2.10 0.08 -15.93
CA VAL A 107 -1.51 -1.05 -15.21
C VAL A 107 -0.02 -0.85 -15.01
N PHE A 108 0.71 -0.39 -16.04
CA PHE A 108 2.14 -0.13 -15.93
C PHE A 108 2.43 0.92 -14.83
N ILE A 109 1.74 2.06 -14.86
CA ILE A 109 1.92 3.14 -13.87
C ILE A 109 1.53 2.66 -12.46
N GLY A 110 0.41 1.94 -12.33
CA GLY A 110 -0.05 1.40 -11.06
C GLY A 110 0.91 0.38 -10.45
N LEU A 111 1.43 -0.56 -11.27
CA LEU A 111 2.44 -1.51 -10.83
C LEU A 111 3.75 -0.82 -10.43
N PHE A 112 4.20 0.14 -11.25
CA PHE A 112 5.43 0.88 -11.00
C PHE A 112 5.35 1.64 -9.67
N GLY A 113 4.27 2.43 -9.48
CA GLY A 113 4.08 3.16 -8.23
C GLY A 113 3.91 2.24 -7.03
N ALA A 114 3.12 1.16 -7.14
CA ALA A 114 2.98 0.18 -6.08
C ALA A 114 4.33 -0.47 -5.69
N ALA A 115 5.16 -0.80 -6.67
CA ALA A 115 6.47 -1.38 -6.43
C ALA A 115 7.42 -0.40 -5.69
N LEU A 116 7.35 0.90 -6.00
CA LEU A 116 8.15 1.92 -5.30
C LEU A 116 7.72 2.12 -3.84
N VAL A 117 6.43 1.94 -3.52
CA VAL A 117 5.94 2.01 -2.12
C VAL A 117 6.61 0.96 -1.24
N TYR A 118 6.97 -0.22 -1.76
CA TYR A 118 7.74 -1.19 -0.96
C TYR A 118 9.16 -0.71 -0.64
N GLY A 119 9.80 0.04 -1.56
CA GLY A 119 11.08 0.68 -1.30
C GLY A 119 11.00 1.71 -0.18
N ASP A 120 9.95 2.53 -0.21
CA ASP A 120 9.58 3.47 0.85
C ASP A 120 9.37 2.74 2.18
N SER A 121 8.56 1.69 2.19
CA SER A 121 8.23 0.91 3.39
C SER A 121 9.45 0.23 4.05
N ALA A 122 10.53 0.00 3.32
CA ALA A 122 11.78 -0.51 3.87
C ALA A 122 12.65 0.57 4.51
N ILE A 123 12.63 1.81 3.98
CA ILE A 123 13.49 2.91 4.44
C ILE A 123 12.88 3.63 5.64
N THR A 124 11.58 3.90 5.61
CA THR A 124 10.88 4.70 6.63
C THR A 124 11.12 4.23 8.07
N PRO A 125 11.04 2.91 8.40
CA PRO A 125 11.34 2.48 9.77
C PRO A 125 12.79 2.76 10.19
N ALA A 126 13.74 2.59 9.27
CA ALA A 126 15.16 2.81 9.57
C ALA A 126 15.46 4.30 9.85
N ILE A 127 15.01 5.20 8.95
CA ILE A 127 15.29 6.63 9.07
C ILE A 127 14.59 7.22 10.31
N SER A 128 13.35 6.83 10.57
CA SER A 128 12.56 7.37 11.67
C SER A 128 13.13 6.96 13.02
N VAL A 129 13.46 5.67 13.22
CA VAL A 129 14.01 5.20 14.50
C VAL A 129 15.42 5.75 14.73
N LEU A 130 16.28 5.78 13.69
CA LEU A 130 17.62 6.37 13.82
C LEU A 130 17.55 7.86 14.17
N SER A 131 16.72 8.65 13.48
CA SER A 131 16.60 10.08 13.75
C SER A 131 16.07 10.40 15.15
N ALA A 132 15.17 9.56 15.70
CA ALA A 132 14.72 9.70 17.07
C ALA A 132 15.84 9.44 18.08
N LEU A 133 16.63 8.39 17.87
CA LEU A 133 17.74 8.03 18.77
C LEU A 133 18.95 8.93 18.63
N GLU A 134 19.16 9.57 17.48
CA GLU A 134 20.19 10.60 17.30
C GLU A 134 20.02 11.79 18.26
N GLY A 135 18.81 11.98 18.81
CA GLY A 135 18.57 12.92 19.90
C GLY A 135 19.39 12.65 21.17
N LEU A 136 19.79 11.40 21.40
CA LEU A 136 20.67 11.05 22.53
C LEU A 136 22.05 11.70 22.43
N ASN A 137 22.54 11.97 21.22
CA ASN A 137 23.84 12.60 21.00
C ASN A 137 23.90 14.07 21.51
N ILE A 138 22.72 14.69 21.72
CA ILE A 138 22.62 16.01 22.31
C ILE A 138 22.75 15.94 23.85
N VAL A 139 22.38 14.82 24.46
CA VAL A 139 22.49 14.59 25.90
C VAL A 139 23.96 14.38 26.27
N THR A 140 24.63 13.48 25.54
CA THR A 140 26.06 13.20 25.70
C THR A 140 26.60 12.55 24.42
N THR A 141 27.81 12.98 24.01
CA THR A 141 28.48 12.47 22.79
C THR A 141 28.88 11.01 22.92
N ASP A 142 29.00 10.45 24.13
CA ASP A 142 29.35 9.05 24.37
C ASP A 142 28.24 8.08 23.94
N MET A 143 26.99 8.58 23.79
CA MET A 143 25.86 7.77 23.37
C MET A 143 25.83 7.46 21.86
N GLN A 144 26.67 8.11 21.07
CA GLN A 144 26.68 7.90 19.60
C GLN A 144 26.92 6.42 19.22
N SER A 145 27.80 5.74 19.96
CA SER A 145 28.11 4.32 19.71
C SER A 145 26.92 3.38 19.96
N TYR A 146 25.92 3.80 20.76
CA TYR A 146 24.76 3.01 21.12
C TYR A 146 23.56 3.26 20.20
N VAL A 147 23.54 4.35 19.44
CA VAL A 147 22.39 4.71 18.56
C VAL A 147 22.06 3.58 17.60
N LEU A 148 23.03 3.08 16.83
CA LEU A 148 22.79 2.01 15.86
C LEU A 148 22.40 0.67 16.52
N PRO A 149 23.10 0.15 17.54
CA PRO A 149 22.69 -1.09 18.22
C PRO A 149 21.28 -1.02 18.81
N VAL A 150 20.91 0.10 19.45
CA VAL A 150 19.57 0.29 20.02
C VAL A 150 18.52 0.40 18.90
N ALA A 151 18.81 1.10 17.80
CA ALA A 151 17.91 1.17 16.65
C ALA A 151 17.65 -0.23 16.06
N LEU A 152 18.70 -1.03 15.88
CA LEU A 152 18.55 -2.40 15.38
C LEU A 152 17.72 -3.26 16.34
N ALA A 153 17.94 -3.16 17.65
CA ALA A 153 17.14 -3.89 18.64
C ALA A 153 15.65 -3.50 18.58
N ILE A 154 15.34 -2.20 18.48
CA ILE A 154 13.98 -1.69 18.34
C ILE A 154 13.35 -2.19 17.04
N LEU A 155 14.05 -2.11 15.91
CA LEU A 155 13.55 -2.58 14.62
C LEU A 155 13.29 -4.10 14.62
N ILE A 156 14.20 -4.91 15.16
CA ILE A 156 14.00 -6.36 15.31
C ILE A 156 12.77 -6.64 16.16
N ALA A 157 12.65 -5.98 17.32
CA ALA A 157 11.49 -6.12 18.19
C ALA A 157 10.18 -5.74 17.47
N LEU A 158 10.19 -4.62 16.73
CA LEU A 158 9.05 -4.15 15.95
C LEU A 158 8.56 -5.22 14.94
N PHE A 159 9.45 -5.75 14.10
CA PHE A 159 9.09 -6.75 13.10
C PHE A 159 8.69 -8.11 13.71
N THR A 160 9.27 -8.51 14.84
CA THR A 160 8.92 -9.76 15.51
C THR A 160 7.56 -9.70 16.20
N VAL A 161 7.17 -8.55 16.74
CA VAL A 161 5.88 -8.36 17.42
C VAL A 161 4.71 -8.20 16.44
N GLN A 162 4.96 -7.88 15.15
CA GLN A 162 3.91 -7.69 14.13
C GLN A 162 2.90 -8.84 14.03
N ARG A 163 3.35 -10.09 14.25
CA ARG A 163 2.48 -11.29 14.22
C ARG A 163 1.36 -11.24 15.28
N GLN A 164 1.56 -10.54 16.40
CA GLN A 164 0.58 -10.47 17.49
C GLN A 164 -0.58 -9.52 17.17
N GLY A 165 -0.49 -8.76 16.08
CA GLY A 165 -1.49 -7.80 15.64
C GLY A 165 -1.46 -6.49 16.41
N THR A 166 -2.02 -5.47 15.78
CA THR A 166 -2.02 -4.08 16.28
C THR A 166 -3.22 -3.76 17.18
N ALA A 167 -4.19 -4.70 17.32
CA ALA A 167 -5.45 -4.43 18.02
C ALA A 167 -5.28 -4.02 19.49
N ARG A 168 -4.33 -4.64 20.20
CA ARG A 168 -4.06 -4.31 21.60
C ARG A 168 -3.32 -2.99 21.76
N ILE A 169 -2.40 -2.70 20.84
CA ILE A 169 -1.56 -1.51 20.86
C ILE A 169 -2.35 -0.30 20.34
N GLY A 170 -3.34 -0.52 19.46
CA GLY A 170 -4.13 0.53 18.80
C GLY A 170 -4.81 1.53 19.75
N ARG A 171 -5.19 1.10 20.98
CA ARG A 171 -5.75 2.00 21.98
C ARG A 171 -4.75 3.00 22.55
N VAL A 172 -3.46 2.67 22.53
CA VAL A 172 -2.39 3.51 23.07
C VAL A 172 -1.78 4.38 21.99
N ILE A 173 -1.80 3.92 20.74
CA ILE A 173 -1.20 4.60 19.58
C ILE A 173 -1.76 6.02 19.42
N GLY A 174 -3.09 6.19 19.40
CA GLY A 174 -3.72 7.49 19.21
C GLY A 174 -3.36 8.51 20.29
N PRO A 175 -3.52 8.21 21.57
CA PRO A 175 -3.09 9.09 22.67
C PRO A 175 -1.60 9.47 22.64
N VAL A 176 -0.70 8.52 22.34
CA VAL A 176 0.74 8.80 22.24
C VAL A 176 1.01 9.78 21.10
N MET A 177 0.40 9.56 19.93
CA MET A 177 0.57 10.47 18.79
C MET A 177 -0.08 11.84 19.03
N LEU A 178 -1.19 11.90 19.76
CA LEU A 178 -1.78 13.18 20.17
C LEU A 178 -0.79 13.95 21.05
N LEU A 179 -0.22 13.30 22.07
CA LEU A 179 0.81 13.91 22.93
C LEU A 179 2.01 14.36 22.10
N TRP A 180 2.47 13.54 21.14
CA TRP A 180 3.55 13.88 20.23
C TRP A 180 3.29 15.18 19.44
N PHE A 181 2.14 15.31 18.78
CA PHE A 181 1.80 16.51 18.02
C PHE A 181 1.63 17.76 18.90
N VAL A 182 1.05 17.60 20.10
CA VAL A 182 0.94 18.70 21.06
C VAL A 182 2.31 19.17 21.53
N VAL A 183 3.20 18.24 21.91
CA VAL A 183 4.57 18.57 22.34
C VAL A 183 5.35 19.23 21.20
N MET A 184 5.24 18.72 19.96
CA MET A 184 5.86 19.34 18.78
C MET A 184 5.38 20.79 18.57
N ALA A 185 4.08 21.03 18.68
CA ALA A 185 3.51 22.37 18.53
C ALA A 185 4.03 23.33 19.62
N LEU A 186 4.04 22.89 20.89
CA LEU A 186 4.54 23.69 22.00
C LEU A 186 6.02 24.03 21.85
N LEU A 187 6.85 23.06 21.47
CA LEU A 187 8.25 23.29 21.18
C LEU A 187 8.44 24.26 20.00
N GLY A 188 7.60 24.14 18.97
CA GLY A 188 7.57 25.04 17.83
C GLY A 188 7.26 26.49 18.24
N VAL A 189 6.21 26.69 19.03
CA VAL A 189 5.85 28.02 19.58
C VAL A 189 7.01 28.60 20.39
N ARG A 190 7.63 27.81 21.28
CA ARG A 190 8.79 28.23 22.04
C ARG A 190 9.95 28.70 21.17
N GLY A 191 10.22 27.98 20.05
CA GLY A 191 11.24 28.37 19.09
C GLY A 191 10.89 29.69 18.38
N ILE A 192 9.65 29.83 17.88
CA ILE A 192 9.18 31.06 17.21
C ILE A 192 9.31 32.28 18.11
N MET A 193 9.04 32.13 19.41
CA MET A 193 9.19 33.25 20.38
C MET A 193 10.63 33.78 20.48
N GLN A 194 11.66 32.99 20.15
CA GLN A 194 13.03 33.43 20.12
C GLN A 194 13.38 34.33 18.92
N HIS A 195 12.74 34.06 17.77
CA HIS A 195 12.94 34.83 16.55
C HIS A 195 11.65 34.95 15.72
N PRO A 196 10.68 35.80 16.10
CA PRO A 196 9.36 35.90 15.46
C PRO A 196 9.39 36.26 13.96
N ALA A 197 10.48 36.87 13.50
CA ALA A 197 10.65 37.19 12.08
C ALA A 197 10.60 35.94 11.16
N VAL A 198 10.75 34.72 11.72
CA VAL A 198 10.58 33.45 10.98
C VAL A 198 9.21 33.36 10.29
N LEU A 199 8.18 34.04 10.80
CA LEU A 199 6.84 34.04 10.22
C LEU A 199 6.76 34.70 8.81
N TRP A 200 7.78 35.49 8.42
CA TRP A 200 7.90 35.97 7.04
C TRP A 200 8.00 34.84 6.01
N ALA A 201 8.44 33.65 6.41
CA ALA A 201 8.47 32.47 5.56
C ALA A 201 7.07 31.96 5.13
N LEU A 202 5.98 32.42 5.75
CA LEU A 202 4.62 32.12 5.29
C LEU A 202 4.32 32.78 3.94
N ASN A 203 5.05 33.83 3.56
CA ASN A 203 4.92 34.48 2.26
C ASN A 203 5.59 33.60 1.18
N PRO A 204 4.83 33.10 0.17
CA PRO A 204 5.36 32.25 -0.91
C PRO A 204 6.45 32.94 -1.73
N ALA A 205 6.43 34.29 -1.83
CA ALA A 205 7.43 35.02 -2.56
C ALA A 205 8.86 34.83 -1.98
N VAL A 206 8.99 34.55 -0.69
CA VAL A 206 10.29 34.27 -0.04
C VAL A 206 10.87 32.96 -0.57
N GLY A 207 10.05 31.88 -0.59
CA GLY A 207 10.45 30.60 -1.14
C GLY A 207 10.75 30.66 -2.65
N LEU A 208 9.90 31.34 -3.42
CA LEU A 208 10.10 31.51 -4.87
C LEU A 208 11.37 32.30 -5.20
N ARG A 209 11.63 33.39 -4.48
CA ARG A 209 12.89 34.17 -4.65
C ARG A 209 14.11 33.30 -4.36
N TYR A 210 14.05 32.51 -3.30
CA TYR A 210 15.12 31.58 -2.97
C TYR A 210 15.28 30.51 -4.06
N LEU A 211 14.19 29.89 -4.51
CA LEU A 211 14.22 28.83 -5.55
C LEU A 211 14.83 29.33 -6.87
N PHE A 212 14.44 30.53 -7.32
CA PHE A 212 14.94 31.09 -8.58
C PHE A 212 16.29 31.84 -8.45
N GLY A 213 16.66 32.24 -7.23
CA GLY A 213 17.89 32.97 -6.97
C GLY A 213 19.10 32.09 -6.63
N ALA A 214 18.89 30.91 -6.07
CA ALA A 214 19.97 30.04 -5.59
C ALA A 214 20.55 29.08 -6.67
N GLY A 215 20.08 29.15 -7.91
CA GLY A 215 20.62 28.35 -9.03
C GLY A 215 20.58 26.84 -8.76
N ALA A 216 21.72 26.14 -8.94
CA ALA A 216 21.82 24.69 -8.74
C ALA A 216 21.58 24.26 -7.28
N THR A 217 21.91 25.10 -6.30
CA THR A 217 21.69 24.83 -4.88
C THR A 217 20.20 24.70 -4.56
N ALA A 218 19.33 25.49 -5.23
CA ALA A 218 17.88 25.38 -5.06
C ALA A 218 17.34 24.01 -5.41
N LEU A 219 17.89 23.36 -6.45
CA LEU A 219 17.50 22.01 -6.83
C LEU A 219 17.87 21.00 -5.74
N LEU A 220 19.08 21.11 -5.15
CA LEU A 220 19.51 20.23 -4.06
C LEU A 220 18.63 20.40 -2.82
N VAL A 221 18.27 21.65 -2.49
CA VAL A 221 17.38 22.00 -1.38
C VAL A 221 15.98 21.39 -1.56
N LEU A 222 15.44 21.39 -2.79
CA LEU A 222 14.15 20.72 -3.06
C LEU A 222 14.20 19.23 -2.69
N GLY A 223 15.32 18.54 -2.87
CA GLY A 223 15.50 17.16 -2.44
C GLY A 223 15.50 16.96 -0.92
N GLY A 224 15.71 18.02 -0.12
CA GLY A 224 15.52 18.02 1.33
C GLY A 224 14.09 18.46 1.70
N VAL A 225 13.58 19.52 1.07
CA VAL A 225 12.21 20.05 1.28
C VAL A 225 11.16 18.97 1.06
N PHE A 226 11.33 18.16 0.03
CA PHE A 226 10.45 17.04 -0.29
C PHE A 226 10.18 16.12 0.92
N LEU A 227 11.15 15.90 1.80
CA LEU A 227 11.03 15.02 2.97
C LEU A 227 9.92 15.44 3.94
N CYS A 228 9.47 16.70 3.94
CA CYS A 228 8.36 17.15 4.77
C CYS A 228 6.98 16.60 4.31
N ALA A 229 6.87 16.16 3.05
CA ALA A 229 5.64 15.63 2.47
C ALA A 229 5.61 14.10 2.40
N THR A 230 6.63 13.42 2.93
CA THR A 230 6.65 11.96 3.02
C THR A 230 5.48 11.45 3.88
N GLY A 231 4.92 10.29 3.53
CA GLY A 231 3.72 9.75 4.18
C GLY A 231 2.38 10.24 3.59
N ALA A 232 2.39 11.23 2.68
CA ALA A 232 1.16 11.67 2.02
C ALA A 232 0.50 10.59 1.15
N GLU A 233 1.29 9.70 0.54
CA GLU A 233 0.81 8.52 -0.20
C GLU A 233 0.11 7.52 0.71
N VAL A 234 0.71 7.24 1.86
CA VAL A 234 0.17 6.32 2.88
C VAL A 234 -1.16 6.86 3.42
N LEU A 235 -1.24 8.18 3.65
CA LEU A 235 -2.47 8.86 4.07
C LEU A 235 -3.64 8.60 3.09
N TYR A 236 -3.37 8.63 1.78
CA TYR A 236 -4.36 8.32 0.77
C TYR A 236 -4.72 6.83 0.75
N ALA A 237 -3.73 5.95 0.97
CA ALA A 237 -3.95 4.51 1.02
C ALA A 237 -4.83 4.09 2.22
N ASP A 238 -4.62 4.69 3.38
CA ASP A 238 -5.33 4.36 4.63
C ASP A 238 -6.75 4.94 4.73
N MET A 239 -7.18 5.68 3.71
CA MET A 239 -8.51 6.28 3.67
C MET A 239 -9.64 5.25 3.84
N GLY A 240 -9.45 4.02 3.36
CA GLY A 240 -10.44 2.95 3.48
C GLY A 240 -10.73 2.51 4.91
N HIS A 241 -9.76 2.67 5.81
CA HIS A 241 -9.89 2.24 7.20
C HIS A 241 -10.59 3.27 8.10
N PHE A 242 -10.42 4.56 7.84
CA PHE A 242 -10.85 5.63 8.73
C PHE A 242 -11.90 6.55 8.12
N GLY A 243 -12.02 6.55 6.79
CA GLY A 243 -12.87 7.46 6.05
C GLY A 243 -12.24 8.85 5.86
N ARG A 244 -12.81 9.63 4.93
CA ARG A 244 -12.28 10.95 4.55
C ARG A 244 -12.40 12.00 5.64
N LEU A 245 -13.53 12.03 6.35
CA LEU A 245 -13.84 13.10 7.30
C LEU A 245 -12.91 13.12 8.52
N PRO A 246 -12.67 11.99 9.22
CA PRO A 246 -11.71 11.95 10.33
C PRO A 246 -10.31 12.41 9.91
N ILE A 247 -9.82 11.92 8.76
CA ILE A 247 -8.49 12.28 8.26
C ILE A 247 -8.39 13.78 7.97
N ARG A 248 -9.37 14.38 7.29
CA ARG A 248 -9.40 15.81 7.00
C ARG A 248 -9.44 16.68 8.25
N LEU A 249 -10.26 16.29 9.23
CA LEU A 249 -10.38 17.03 10.50
C LEU A 249 -9.06 17.00 11.27
N VAL A 250 -8.48 15.81 11.45
CA VAL A 250 -7.21 15.64 12.17
C VAL A 250 -6.08 16.40 11.48
N TRP A 251 -6.00 16.31 10.14
CA TRP A 251 -5.03 17.08 9.37
C TRP A 251 -5.16 18.58 9.61
N SER A 252 -6.35 19.12 9.36
CA SER A 252 -6.54 20.56 9.35
C SER A 252 -6.48 21.20 10.75
N CYS A 253 -6.96 20.49 11.79
CA CYS A 253 -7.07 21.05 13.13
C CYS A 253 -5.86 20.80 14.02
N LEU A 254 -5.08 19.72 13.76
CA LEU A 254 -4.00 19.33 14.66
C LEU A 254 -2.66 19.12 13.93
N VAL A 255 -2.61 18.20 12.95
CA VAL A 255 -1.34 17.75 12.37
C VAL A 255 -0.66 18.86 11.58
N PHE A 256 -1.36 19.47 10.63
CA PHE A 256 -0.82 20.53 9.80
C PHE A 256 -0.37 21.75 10.61
N PRO A 257 -1.18 22.32 11.56
CA PRO A 257 -0.71 23.38 12.44
C PRO A 257 0.51 22.98 13.28
N ALA A 258 0.53 21.77 13.84
CA ALA A 258 1.65 21.31 14.65
C ALA A 258 2.95 21.20 13.83
N LEU A 259 2.86 20.68 12.60
CA LEU A 259 4.00 20.62 11.68
C LEU A 259 4.53 22.02 11.33
N LEU A 260 3.64 22.95 10.95
CA LEU A 260 4.03 24.31 10.62
C LEU A 260 4.72 25.02 11.79
N LEU A 261 4.14 24.93 12.99
CA LEU A 261 4.74 25.50 14.19
C LEU A 261 6.10 24.90 14.48
N ASN A 262 6.24 23.59 14.34
CA ASN A 262 7.48 22.90 14.63
C ASN A 262 8.60 23.28 13.64
N TYR A 263 8.34 23.24 12.32
CA TYR A 263 9.31 23.66 11.31
C TYR A 263 9.70 25.13 11.46
N ALA A 264 8.72 26.01 11.73
CA ALA A 264 8.99 27.42 11.99
C ALA A 264 9.83 27.60 13.27
N GLY A 265 9.54 26.85 14.33
CA GLY A 265 10.32 26.87 15.56
C GLY A 265 11.75 26.42 15.37
N GLN A 266 11.98 25.33 14.62
CA GLN A 266 13.31 24.86 14.28
C GLN A 266 14.10 25.91 13.48
N ALA A 267 13.49 26.51 12.44
CA ALA A 267 14.11 27.56 11.67
C ALA A 267 14.39 28.82 12.52
N ALA A 268 13.49 29.17 13.45
CA ALA A 268 13.64 30.30 14.33
C ALA A 268 14.86 30.19 15.24
N ILE A 269 15.12 29.02 15.84
CA ILE A 269 16.33 28.85 16.70
C ILE A 269 17.61 28.88 15.88
N VAL A 270 17.60 28.40 14.64
CA VAL A 270 18.76 28.50 13.73
C VAL A 270 19.00 29.97 13.35
N LEU A 271 17.95 30.75 13.06
CA LEU A 271 18.04 32.20 12.85
C LEU A 271 18.57 32.95 14.09
N ALA A 272 18.29 32.45 15.29
CA ALA A 272 18.80 32.98 16.54
C ALA A 272 20.25 32.55 16.85
N GLY A 273 20.91 31.82 15.92
CA GLY A 273 22.30 31.40 16.02
C GLY A 273 22.53 30.00 16.61
N ALA A 274 21.49 29.16 16.71
CA ALA A 274 21.69 27.77 17.12
C ALA A 274 22.50 27.01 16.05
N PRO A 275 23.46 26.13 16.46
CA PRO A 275 24.23 25.35 15.51
C PRO A 275 23.33 24.35 14.75
N THR A 276 23.63 24.16 13.47
CA THR A 276 22.93 23.22 12.59
C THR A 276 23.47 21.79 12.68
N GLU A 277 24.60 21.60 13.34
CA GLU A 277 25.20 20.28 13.59
C GLU A 277 24.31 19.44 14.53
N GLY A 278 24.16 18.15 14.25
CA GLY A 278 23.27 17.25 15.01
C GLY A 278 21.81 17.50 14.72
N SER A 279 20.91 17.05 15.59
CA SER A 279 19.45 17.19 15.38
C SER A 279 18.94 18.57 15.87
N ILE A 280 18.46 19.37 14.92
CA ILE A 280 17.88 20.70 15.20
C ILE A 280 16.60 20.56 16.03
N PHE A 281 15.79 19.54 15.75
CA PHE A 281 14.53 19.28 16.43
C PHE A 281 14.71 19.20 17.97
N PHE A 282 15.66 18.40 18.44
CA PHE A 282 15.86 18.22 19.87
C PHE A 282 16.44 19.45 20.57
N ARG A 283 17.09 20.38 19.83
CA ARG A 283 17.54 21.66 20.36
C ARG A 283 16.41 22.62 20.74
N LEU A 284 15.19 22.41 20.24
CA LEU A 284 14.00 23.14 20.70
C LEU A 284 13.65 22.84 22.15
N CYS A 285 14.10 21.69 22.68
CA CYS A 285 13.71 21.21 23.99
C CYS A 285 14.61 21.77 25.09
N PRO A 286 14.06 22.17 26.24
CA PRO A 286 14.86 22.43 27.43
C PRO A 286 15.61 21.17 27.88
N THR A 287 16.88 21.34 28.31
CA THR A 287 17.75 20.21 28.70
C THR A 287 17.13 19.21 29.67
N PRO A 288 16.36 19.59 30.72
CA PRO A 288 15.76 18.63 31.64
C PRO A 288 14.69 17.72 31.00
N LEU A 289 14.05 18.17 29.89
CA LEU A 289 13.00 17.45 29.21
C LEU A 289 13.51 16.67 27.97
N LEU A 290 14.81 16.72 27.70
CA LEU A 290 15.39 16.14 26.50
C LEU A 290 15.22 14.61 26.46
N LEU A 291 15.53 13.91 27.55
CA LEU A 291 15.37 12.45 27.64
C LEU A 291 13.89 12.01 27.50
N PRO A 292 12.93 12.60 28.23
CA PRO A 292 11.51 12.35 27.97
C PRO A 292 11.09 12.60 26.52
N LEU A 293 11.62 13.64 25.87
CA LEU A 293 11.33 13.93 24.45
C LEU A 293 11.89 12.85 23.53
N VAL A 294 13.12 12.37 23.76
CA VAL A 294 13.72 11.27 22.98
C VAL A 294 12.89 9.99 23.12
N LEU A 295 12.41 9.67 24.33
CA LEU A 295 11.55 8.51 24.55
C LEU A 295 10.21 8.66 23.81
N LEU A 296 9.59 9.84 23.87
CA LEU A 296 8.36 10.12 23.17
C LEU A 296 8.56 10.08 21.63
N ALA A 297 9.65 10.65 21.13
CA ALA A 297 10.02 10.59 19.71
C ALA A 297 10.24 9.14 19.25
N THR A 298 10.94 8.34 20.07
CA THR A 298 11.15 6.91 19.77
C THR A 298 9.82 6.15 19.74
N ALA A 299 8.92 6.40 20.69
CA ALA A 299 7.58 5.80 20.67
C ALA A 299 6.79 6.23 19.41
N ALA A 300 6.84 7.51 19.05
CA ALA A 300 6.18 8.02 17.85
C ALA A 300 6.75 7.39 16.57
N THR A 301 8.08 7.23 16.47
CA THR A 301 8.72 6.61 15.29
C THR A 301 8.47 5.11 15.19
N VAL A 302 8.35 4.40 16.32
CA VAL A 302 7.92 2.99 16.34
C VAL A 302 6.48 2.86 15.83
N ILE A 303 5.59 3.77 16.25
CA ILE A 303 4.20 3.82 15.76
C ILE A 303 4.15 4.14 14.26
N ALA A 304 4.90 5.12 13.81
CA ALA A 304 5.01 5.48 12.40
C ALA A 304 5.51 4.29 11.55
N SER A 305 6.56 3.63 12.01
CA SER A 305 7.13 2.44 11.36
C SER A 305 6.11 1.30 11.26
N GLN A 306 5.34 1.08 12.33
CA GLN A 306 4.29 0.05 12.34
C GLN A 306 3.19 0.37 11.32
N ALA A 307 2.78 1.62 11.19
CA ALA A 307 1.77 2.05 10.23
C ALA A 307 2.22 1.78 8.78
N VAL A 308 3.46 2.16 8.45
CA VAL A 308 4.02 1.93 7.10
C VAL A 308 4.16 0.45 6.76
N ILE A 309 4.58 -0.41 7.71
CA ILE A 309 4.64 -1.86 7.52
C ILE A 309 3.22 -2.42 7.27
N THR A 310 2.23 -1.95 8.02
CA THR A 310 0.83 -2.38 7.84
C THR A 310 0.27 -1.92 6.49
N ALA A 311 0.62 -0.72 6.03
CA ALA A 311 0.27 -0.22 4.70
C ALA A 311 0.87 -1.10 3.60
N ALA A 312 2.12 -1.56 3.74
CA ALA A 312 2.73 -2.52 2.82
C ALA A 312 1.98 -3.86 2.78
N PHE A 313 1.48 -4.35 3.93
CA PHE A 313 0.65 -5.56 3.96
C PHE A 313 -0.68 -5.35 3.22
N SER A 314 -1.35 -4.22 3.44
CA SER A 314 -2.60 -3.87 2.76
C SER A 314 -2.41 -3.74 1.26
N LEU A 315 -1.33 -3.08 0.82
CA LEU A 315 -0.94 -2.96 -0.59
C LEU A 315 -0.67 -4.35 -1.21
N THR A 316 0.05 -5.22 -0.50
CA THR A 316 0.33 -6.59 -0.95
C THR A 316 -0.96 -7.39 -1.13
N ARG A 317 -1.89 -7.30 -0.18
CA ARG A 317 -3.19 -7.97 -0.29
C ARG A 317 -3.98 -7.45 -1.49
N GLN A 318 -4.04 -6.14 -1.70
CA GLN A 318 -4.67 -5.57 -2.89
C GLN A 318 -3.99 -6.09 -4.18
N ALA A 319 -2.66 -6.15 -4.22
CA ALA A 319 -1.92 -6.66 -5.37
C ALA A 319 -2.21 -8.15 -5.65
N ILE A 320 -2.30 -9.00 -4.62
CA ILE A 320 -2.67 -10.41 -4.74
C ILE A 320 -4.09 -10.54 -5.30
N GLN A 321 -5.04 -9.81 -4.75
CA GLN A 321 -6.44 -9.88 -5.17
C GLN A 321 -6.64 -9.36 -6.61
N LEU A 322 -5.89 -8.33 -6.99
CA LEU A 322 -5.89 -7.82 -8.37
C LEU A 322 -5.13 -8.72 -9.37
N GLY A 323 -4.57 -9.86 -8.90
CA GLY A 323 -3.83 -10.80 -9.72
C GLY A 323 -2.43 -10.31 -10.14
N LEU A 324 -1.86 -9.35 -9.41
CA LEU A 324 -0.55 -8.75 -9.69
C LEU A 324 0.60 -9.45 -8.96
N LEU A 325 0.30 -10.18 -7.89
CA LEU A 325 1.24 -10.99 -7.10
C LEU A 325 0.70 -12.40 -6.89
N PRO A 326 1.59 -13.38 -6.62
CA PRO A 326 1.17 -14.73 -6.23
C PRO A 326 0.37 -14.70 -4.93
N ARG A 327 -0.41 -15.75 -4.68
CA ARG A 327 -1.13 -15.94 -3.42
C ARG A 327 -0.12 -16.17 -2.30
N LEU A 328 0.03 -15.20 -1.42
CA LEU A 328 0.84 -15.33 -0.20
C LEU A 328 -0.08 -15.67 0.99
N GLN A 329 0.50 -16.29 2.00
CA GLN A 329 -0.22 -16.55 3.24
C GLN A 329 -0.60 -15.23 3.92
N VAL A 330 -1.90 -15.02 4.13
CA VAL A 330 -2.48 -13.87 4.81
C VAL A 330 -3.07 -14.33 6.14
N ILE A 331 -2.53 -13.85 7.25
CA ILE A 331 -3.00 -14.18 8.59
C ILE A 331 -3.82 -12.99 9.10
N GLN A 332 -5.07 -13.23 9.46
CA GLN A 332 -5.90 -12.23 10.12
C GLN A 332 -5.50 -12.15 11.61
N THR A 333 -5.11 -10.98 12.07
CA THR A 333 -4.65 -10.77 13.45
C THR A 333 -5.76 -10.27 14.39
N SER A 334 -6.94 -9.94 13.87
CA SER A 334 -8.10 -9.52 14.66
C SER A 334 -9.39 -10.13 14.12
N ALA A 335 -10.20 -10.69 15.01
CA ALA A 335 -11.53 -11.21 14.68
C ALA A 335 -12.59 -10.09 14.52
N ALA A 336 -12.34 -8.91 15.12
CA ALA A 336 -13.31 -7.81 15.18
C ALA A 336 -13.03 -6.68 14.15
N GLY A 337 -11.88 -6.69 13.46
CA GLY A 337 -11.46 -5.62 12.54
C GLY A 337 -11.17 -6.15 11.15
N TYR A 338 -11.98 -5.79 10.15
CA TYR A 338 -11.59 -5.87 8.76
C TYR A 338 -10.34 -4.99 8.56
N GLY A 339 -9.24 -5.58 8.08
CA GLY A 339 -8.05 -4.81 7.71
C GLY A 339 -6.79 -5.08 8.54
N GLN A 340 -6.88 -5.73 9.70
CA GLN A 340 -5.68 -6.10 10.46
C GLN A 340 -5.15 -7.44 9.96
N ILE A 341 -4.19 -7.37 9.06
CA ILE A 341 -3.58 -8.52 8.39
C ILE A 341 -2.08 -8.56 8.64
N TYR A 342 -1.52 -9.77 8.66
CA TYR A 342 -0.10 -10.03 8.74
C TYR A 342 0.32 -10.94 7.58
N LEU A 343 1.34 -10.53 6.86
CA LEU A 343 1.93 -11.31 5.76
C LEU A 343 3.37 -11.69 6.14
N PRO A 344 3.61 -12.94 6.56
CA PRO A 344 4.93 -13.37 7.03
C PRO A 344 6.06 -13.10 6.03
N ALA A 345 5.87 -13.47 4.76
CA ALA A 345 6.88 -13.31 3.72
C ALA A 345 7.28 -11.84 3.53
N VAL A 346 6.29 -10.94 3.47
CA VAL A 346 6.54 -9.49 3.31
C VAL A 346 7.20 -8.91 4.55
N ASN A 347 6.74 -9.30 5.74
CA ASN A 347 7.31 -8.85 7.01
C ASN A 347 8.80 -9.16 7.13
N TRP A 348 9.19 -10.41 6.86
CA TRP A 348 10.59 -10.82 6.94
C TRP A 348 11.45 -10.18 5.87
N LEU A 349 10.92 -10.03 4.65
CA LEU A 349 11.61 -9.34 3.56
C LEU A 349 11.86 -7.87 3.90
N LEU A 350 10.83 -7.16 4.38
CA LEU A 350 10.96 -5.78 4.84
C LEU A 350 11.94 -5.67 6.02
N MET A 351 11.90 -6.59 6.98
CA MET A 351 12.83 -6.60 8.10
C MET A 351 14.28 -6.69 7.62
N VAL A 352 14.59 -7.65 6.74
CA VAL A 352 15.95 -7.81 6.20
C VAL A 352 16.37 -6.56 5.45
N ALA A 353 15.50 -6.00 4.59
CA ALA A 353 15.79 -4.78 3.86
C ALA A 353 16.04 -3.59 4.80
N THR A 354 15.16 -3.38 5.80
CA THR A 354 15.26 -2.27 6.77
C THR A 354 16.53 -2.37 7.61
N LEU A 355 16.85 -3.56 8.14
CA LEU A 355 18.07 -3.77 8.93
C LEU A 355 19.34 -3.59 8.07
N SER A 356 19.35 -4.10 6.84
CA SER A 356 20.45 -3.91 5.90
C SER A 356 20.70 -2.42 5.60
N LEU A 357 19.61 -1.66 5.40
CA LEU A 357 19.68 -0.22 5.20
C LEU A 357 20.22 0.51 6.43
N ALA A 358 19.71 0.19 7.63
CA ALA A 358 20.17 0.80 8.88
C ALA A 358 21.67 0.53 9.14
N ILE A 359 22.15 -0.69 8.87
CA ILE A 359 23.56 -1.08 9.02
C ILE A 359 24.45 -0.39 7.97
N SER A 360 23.97 -0.27 6.72
CA SER A 360 24.74 0.30 5.61
C SER A 360 24.91 1.80 5.76
N PHE A 361 23.86 2.52 6.10
CA PHE A 361 23.87 3.99 6.18
C PHE A 361 24.26 4.52 7.56
N ARG A 362 23.96 3.80 8.64
CA ARG A 362 24.30 4.09 10.04
C ARG A 362 23.70 5.38 10.63
N HIS A 363 23.34 6.37 9.81
CA HIS A 363 22.84 7.69 10.19
C HIS A 363 21.58 8.05 9.38
N SER A 364 20.68 8.80 10.01
CA SER A 364 19.44 9.25 9.37
C SER A 364 19.69 10.12 8.12
N GLY A 365 20.76 10.92 8.11
CA GLY A 365 21.12 11.78 6.98
C GLY A 365 21.41 11.02 5.69
N GLY A 366 22.13 9.88 5.77
CA GLY A 366 22.38 9.02 4.60
C GLY A 366 21.10 8.37 4.06
N LEU A 367 20.22 7.93 4.96
CA LEU A 367 18.92 7.37 4.59
C LEU A 367 18.00 8.44 3.97
N ALA A 368 18.04 9.69 4.43
CA ALA A 368 17.30 10.80 3.85
C ALA A 368 17.68 11.05 2.37
N ALA A 369 18.95 10.86 2.02
CA ALA A 369 19.39 10.94 0.62
C ALA A 369 18.81 9.80 -0.24
N ALA A 370 18.77 8.59 0.30
CA ALA A 370 18.21 7.42 -0.39
C ALA A 370 16.68 7.49 -0.56
N TYR A 371 15.98 8.08 0.40
CA TYR A 371 14.52 8.05 0.54
C TYR A 371 13.76 8.75 -0.59
N GLY A 372 14.26 9.90 -1.03
CA GLY A 372 13.51 10.83 -1.86
C GLY A 372 13.09 10.32 -3.24
N ILE A 373 13.88 9.45 -3.88
CA ILE A 373 13.65 9.06 -5.27
C ILE A 373 12.39 8.20 -5.42
N ALA A 374 12.23 7.18 -4.57
CA ALA A 374 11.08 6.27 -4.68
C ALA A 374 9.76 7.01 -4.45
N VAL A 375 9.69 7.83 -3.39
CA VAL A 375 8.47 8.54 -3.03
C VAL A 375 8.13 9.63 -4.06
N SER A 376 9.11 10.44 -4.53
CA SER A 376 8.84 11.45 -5.56
C SER A 376 8.40 10.85 -6.90
N ALA A 377 8.93 9.67 -7.27
CA ALA A 377 8.48 8.95 -8.45
C ALA A 377 7.05 8.38 -8.27
N THR A 378 6.70 7.87 -7.09
CA THR A 378 5.32 7.44 -6.77
C THR A 378 4.36 8.63 -6.79
N MET A 379 4.75 9.78 -6.25
CA MET A 379 3.95 11.01 -6.31
C MET A 379 3.67 11.45 -7.73
N LEU A 380 4.65 11.37 -8.64
CA LEU A 380 4.47 11.67 -10.06
C LEU A 380 3.52 10.67 -10.72
N ALA A 381 3.66 9.36 -10.41
CA ALA A 381 2.73 8.33 -10.89
C ALA A 381 1.30 8.60 -10.43
N THR A 382 1.10 8.97 -9.17
CA THR A 382 -0.21 9.35 -8.61
C THR A 382 -0.75 10.61 -9.30
N THR A 383 0.08 11.60 -9.62
CA THR A 383 -0.34 12.80 -10.38
C THR A 383 -0.87 12.44 -11.76
N VAL A 384 -0.21 11.52 -12.47
CA VAL A 384 -0.69 11.07 -13.79
C VAL A 384 -2.04 10.35 -13.66
N LEU A 385 -2.17 9.41 -12.73
CA LEU A 385 -3.42 8.69 -12.51
C LEU A 385 -4.55 9.62 -12.03
N LEU A 386 -4.25 10.57 -11.16
CA LEU A 386 -5.20 11.57 -10.68
C LEU A 386 -5.67 12.50 -11.82
N SER A 387 -4.77 12.91 -12.71
CA SER A 387 -5.12 13.71 -13.89
C SER A 387 -6.09 12.96 -14.82
N ILE A 388 -5.86 11.66 -15.01
CA ILE A 388 -6.78 10.80 -15.76
C ILE A 388 -8.13 10.70 -15.03
N ALA A 389 -8.13 10.55 -13.71
CA ALA A 389 -9.35 10.48 -12.89
C ALA A 389 -10.16 11.80 -12.95
N MET A 390 -9.49 12.95 -12.92
CA MET A 390 -10.15 14.24 -13.10
C MET A 390 -10.90 14.32 -14.43
N ARG A 391 -10.35 13.73 -15.49
CA ARG A 391 -10.98 13.71 -16.81
C ARG A 391 -12.10 12.69 -16.90
N GLU A 392 -11.84 11.46 -16.51
CA GLU A 392 -12.71 10.31 -16.78
C GLU A 392 -13.80 10.11 -15.70
N ILE A 393 -13.57 10.59 -14.48
CA ILE A 393 -14.50 10.40 -13.35
C ILE A 393 -15.23 11.70 -13.03
N TRP A 394 -14.50 12.83 -12.94
CA TRP A 394 -15.11 14.12 -12.62
C TRP A 394 -15.55 14.91 -13.85
N GLU A 395 -15.21 14.42 -15.05
CA GLU A 395 -15.57 15.02 -16.33
C GLU A 395 -15.13 16.51 -16.46
N TRP A 396 -14.03 16.85 -15.78
CA TRP A 396 -13.51 18.22 -15.83
C TRP A 396 -13.06 18.60 -17.24
N PRO A 397 -13.21 19.89 -17.61
CA PRO A 397 -12.78 20.36 -18.92
C PRO A 397 -11.28 20.15 -19.10
N LEU A 398 -10.88 19.72 -20.29
CA LEU A 398 -9.49 19.34 -20.61
C LEU A 398 -8.46 20.44 -20.24
N PRO A 399 -8.71 21.76 -20.48
CA PRO A 399 -7.77 22.80 -20.08
C PRO A 399 -7.52 22.85 -18.56
N ALA A 400 -8.56 22.64 -17.74
CA ALA A 400 -8.41 22.60 -16.28
C ALA A 400 -7.60 21.37 -15.83
N VAL A 401 -7.86 20.20 -16.43
CA VAL A 401 -7.10 18.96 -16.15
C VAL A 401 -5.64 19.14 -16.54
N ILE A 402 -5.36 19.70 -17.72
CA ILE A 402 -3.99 19.97 -18.17
C ILE A 402 -3.32 20.97 -17.24
N GLY A 403 -3.96 22.08 -16.90
CA GLY A 403 -3.38 23.14 -16.05
C GLY A 403 -3.00 22.60 -14.67
N ILE A 404 -3.91 21.88 -14.00
CA ILE A 404 -3.68 21.31 -12.68
C ILE A 404 -2.69 20.14 -12.75
N GLY A 405 -2.85 19.25 -13.73
CA GLY A 405 -1.97 18.11 -13.94
C GLY A 405 -0.53 18.51 -14.22
N VAL A 406 -0.32 19.49 -15.12
CA VAL A 406 1.02 20.04 -15.42
C VAL A 406 1.58 20.77 -14.19
N GLY A 407 0.74 21.54 -13.45
CA GLY A 407 1.18 22.18 -12.22
C GLY A 407 1.74 21.20 -11.20
N PHE A 408 1.00 20.15 -10.87
CA PHE A 408 1.50 19.09 -9.97
C PHE A 408 2.67 18.32 -10.56
N ALA A 409 2.63 17.97 -11.84
CA ALA A 409 3.71 17.25 -12.49
C ALA A 409 5.02 18.06 -12.51
N THR A 410 4.95 19.39 -12.62
CA THR A 410 6.13 20.27 -12.53
C THR A 410 6.74 20.24 -11.13
N ILE A 411 5.92 20.27 -10.08
CA ILE A 411 6.39 20.21 -8.69
C ILE A 411 6.97 18.82 -8.38
N ASP A 412 6.23 17.75 -8.69
CA ASP A 412 6.69 16.37 -8.47
C ASP A 412 7.94 16.06 -9.31
N GLY A 413 7.99 16.53 -10.56
CA GLY A 413 9.15 16.41 -11.44
C GLY A 413 10.36 17.18 -10.92
N GLY A 414 10.14 18.36 -10.32
CA GLY A 414 11.18 19.12 -9.62
C GLY A 414 11.76 18.33 -8.44
N PHE A 415 10.91 17.75 -7.60
CA PHE A 415 11.34 16.87 -6.50
C PHE A 415 12.07 15.63 -7.00
N LEU A 416 11.55 14.96 -8.02
CA LEU A 416 12.20 13.79 -8.60
C LEU A 416 13.57 14.16 -9.17
N SER A 417 13.69 15.25 -9.94
CA SER A 417 14.94 15.73 -10.50
C SER A 417 15.96 16.06 -9.41
N ALA A 418 15.50 16.72 -8.34
CA ALA A 418 16.33 17.01 -7.17
C ALA A 418 16.84 15.75 -6.48
N ASN A 419 15.99 14.75 -6.29
CA ASN A 419 16.37 13.51 -5.64
C ASN A 419 17.25 12.62 -6.54
N MET A 420 17.11 12.70 -7.88
CA MET A 420 17.98 11.98 -8.82
C MET A 420 19.45 12.38 -8.71
N THR A 421 19.77 13.58 -8.21
CA THR A 421 21.17 13.98 -7.95
C THR A 421 21.83 13.13 -6.86
N LYS A 422 21.03 12.55 -5.96
CA LYS A 422 21.46 11.69 -4.85
C LYS A 422 21.49 10.19 -5.21
N LEU A 423 21.33 9.86 -6.50
CA LEU A 423 21.30 8.47 -6.96
C LEU A 423 22.55 7.69 -6.53
N ALA A 424 23.73 8.27 -6.70
CA ALA A 424 25.01 7.65 -6.33
C ALA A 424 25.22 7.57 -4.79
N GLU A 425 24.57 8.43 -4.02
CA GLU A 425 24.69 8.49 -2.56
C GLU A 425 23.79 7.48 -1.82
N GLY A 426 23.11 6.58 -2.58
CA GLY A 426 22.24 5.53 -2.03
C GLY A 426 20.82 5.53 -2.57
N GLY A 427 20.43 6.54 -3.35
CA GLY A 427 19.10 6.61 -3.98
C GLY A 427 18.79 5.47 -4.96
N TRP A 428 19.81 4.74 -5.42
CA TRP A 428 19.63 3.54 -6.25
C TRP A 428 19.01 2.36 -5.48
N VAL A 429 19.14 2.30 -4.15
CA VAL A 429 18.67 1.16 -3.34
C VAL A 429 17.15 1.00 -3.38
N PRO A 430 16.33 2.03 -3.08
CA PRO A 430 14.88 1.92 -3.19
C PRO A 430 14.41 1.68 -4.63
N LEU A 431 15.12 2.20 -5.63
CA LEU A 431 14.83 1.90 -7.03
C LEU A 431 15.10 0.43 -7.36
N LEU A 432 16.19 -0.14 -6.85
CA LEU A 432 16.49 -1.56 -7.03
C LEU A 432 15.42 -2.44 -6.39
N LEU A 433 15.01 -2.13 -5.15
CA LEU A 433 13.93 -2.84 -4.47
C LEU A 433 12.61 -2.71 -5.24
N GLY A 434 12.26 -1.51 -5.65
CA GLY A 434 11.09 -1.26 -6.49
C GLY A 434 11.16 -2.00 -7.83
N ALA A 435 12.30 -1.98 -8.53
CA ALA A 435 12.50 -2.69 -9.78
C ALA A 435 12.37 -4.21 -9.60
N LEU A 436 12.89 -4.77 -8.51
CA LEU A 436 12.76 -6.18 -8.18
C LEU A 436 11.28 -6.57 -8.01
N ILE A 437 10.54 -5.84 -7.20
CA ILE A 437 9.10 -6.07 -6.98
C ILE A 437 8.31 -5.88 -8.27
N PHE A 438 8.62 -4.84 -9.04
CA PHE A 438 8.00 -4.59 -10.34
C PHE A 438 8.25 -5.74 -11.32
N CYS A 439 9.49 -6.26 -11.39
CA CYS A 439 9.81 -7.44 -12.19
C CYS A 439 9.03 -8.68 -11.74
N VAL A 440 8.91 -8.92 -10.43
CA VAL A 440 8.09 -10.01 -9.88
C VAL A 440 6.63 -9.86 -10.32
N MET A 441 6.05 -8.66 -10.21
CA MET A 441 4.68 -8.39 -10.67
C MET A 441 4.49 -8.61 -12.17
N LEU A 442 5.46 -8.18 -12.99
CA LEU A 442 5.41 -8.39 -14.45
C LEU A 442 5.54 -9.86 -14.82
N VAL A 443 6.47 -10.59 -14.20
CA VAL A 443 6.66 -12.03 -14.41
C VAL A 443 5.39 -12.78 -14.04
N TRP A 444 4.83 -12.48 -12.86
CA TRP A 444 3.59 -13.10 -12.40
C TRP A 444 2.43 -12.86 -13.37
N ARG A 445 2.24 -11.60 -13.79
CA ARG A 445 1.19 -11.24 -14.75
C ARG A 445 1.35 -11.94 -16.11
N ARG A 446 2.59 -11.99 -16.65
CA ARG A 446 2.86 -12.68 -17.92
C ARG A 446 2.66 -14.18 -17.80
N GLY A 447 3.14 -14.79 -16.71
CA GLY A 447 2.98 -16.20 -16.46
C GLY A 447 1.52 -16.61 -16.29
N THR A 448 0.76 -15.86 -15.51
CA THR A 448 -0.68 -16.13 -15.34
C THR A 448 -1.48 -15.92 -16.63
N ALA A 449 -1.12 -14.95 -17.47
CA ALA A 449 -1.73 -14.76 -18.78
C ALA A 449 -1.47 -15.97 -19.69
N ALA A 450 -0.22 -16.44 -19.77
CA ALA A 450 0.11 -17.61 -20.60
C ALA A 450 -0.61 -18.90 -20.15
N VAL A 451 -0.74 -19.11 -18.83
CA VAL A 451 -1.53 -20.23 -18.29
C VAL A 451 -3.02 -20.07 -18.64
N GLN A 452 -3.54 -18.83 -18.61
CA GLN A 452 -4.92 -18.57 -18.99
C GLN A 452 -5.18 -18.86 -20.47
N ASP A 453 -4.34 -18.33 -21.35
CA ASP A 453 -4.46 -18.54 -22.80
C ASP A 453 -4.48 -20.05 -23.12
N LEU A 454 -3.59 -20.82 -22.49
CA LEU A 454 -3.54 -22.27 -22.68
C LEU A 454 -4.75 -23.00 -22.09
N ALA A 455 -5.26 -22.54 -20.94
CA ALA A 455 -6.48 -23.09 -20.35
C ALA A 455 -7.71 -22.79 -21.20
N ASP A 456 -7.75 -21.64 -21.87
CA ASP A 456 -8.82 -21.25 -22.78
C ASP A 456 -8.83 -22.09 -24.05
N GLU A 457 -7.66 -22.50 -24.55
CA GLU A 457 -7.55 -23.45 -25.69
C GLU A 457 -8.06 -24.86 -25.35
N MET A 458 -8.07 -25.25 -24.07
CA MET A 458 -8.46 -26.59 -23.60
C MET A 458 -9.91 -26.69 -23.10
N GLN A 459 -10.75 -25.69 -23.35
CA GLN A 459 -12.15 -25.70 -22.91
C GLN A 459 -13.00 -26.62 -23.76
N LEU A 460 -14.01 -27.22 -23.13
CA LEU A 460 -15.07 -27.97 -23.84
C LEU A 460 -16.29 -27.07 -24.01
N PRO A 461 -16.84 -26.90 -25.23
CA PRO A 461 -18.10 -26.20 -25.43
C PRO A 461 -19.22 -26.74 -24.55
N VAL A 462 -20.05 -25.84 -23.99
CA VAL A 462 -21.16 -26.23 -23.09
C VAL A 462 -22.09 -27.20 -23.79
N ASP A 463 -22.38 -26.98 -25.07
CA ASP A 463 -23.31 -27.83 -25.85
C ASP A 463 -22.78 -29.26 -26.01
N ASP A 464 -21.48 -29.42 -26.24
CA ASP A 464 -20.82 -30.73 -26.32
C ASP A 464 -20.85 -31.46 -24.98
N PHE A 465 -20.64 -30.73 -23.89
CA PHE A 465 -20.70 -31.27 -22.53
C PHE A 465 -22.13 -31.74 -22.20
N VAL A 466 -23.14 -30.93 -22.50
CA VAL A 466 -24.57 -31.30 -22.32
C VAL A 466 -24.93 -32.52 -23.16
N ALA A 467 -24.49 -32.56 -24.41
CA ALA A 467 -24.72 -33.72 -25.30
C ALA A 467 -24.05 -35.00 -24.77
N GLN A 468 -22.86 -34.88 -24.15
CA GLN A 468 -22.16 -36.01 -23.57
C GLN A 468 -22.88 -36.57 -22.33
N ILE A 469 -23.42 -35.68 -21.47
CA ILE A 469 -24.25 -36.09 -20.33
C ILE A 469 -25.58 -36.74 -20.81
N ALA A 470 -26.20 -36.21 -21.84
CA ALA A 470 -27.47 -36.70 -22.39
C ALA A 470 -27.36 -38.11 -23.00
N LYS A 471 -26.17 -38.53 -23.47
CA LYS A 471 -25.91 -39.88 -23.99
C LYS A 471 -25.99 -40.98 -22.93
N GLY A 472 -26.04 -40.62 -21.63
CA GLY A 472 -26.23 -41.59 -20.55
C GLY A 472 -24.99 -42.37 -20.11
N ASP A 473 -23.82 -42.12 -20.71
CA ASP A 473 -22.57 -42.83 -20.40
C ASP A 473 -21.88 -42.33 -19.10
N VAL A 474 -22.45 -41.32 -18.47
CA VAL A 474 -21.89 -40.67 -17.25
C VAL A 474 -22.57 -41.24 -16.01
N ARG A 475 -21.85 -41.98 -15.20
CA ARG A 475 -22.36 -42.50 -13.92
C ARG A 475 -22.56 -41.35 -12.91
N ARG A 476 -23.66 -41.43 -12.15
CA ARG A 476 -23.88 -40.51 -11.02
C ARG A 476 -23.41 -41.17 -9.72
N VAL A 477 -22.70 -40.37 -8.92
CA VAL A 477 -22.18 -40.77 -7.59
C VAL A 477 -22.92 -39.94 -6.55
N PRO A 478 -23.35 -40.54 -5.42
CA PRO A 478 -23.99 -39.76 -4.34
C PRO A 478 -23.15 -38.59 -3.86
N GLY A 479 -23.81 -37.53 -3.37
CA GLY A 479 -23.16 -36.35 -2.80
C GLY A 479 -23.04 -35.17 -3.77
N THR A 480 -22.37 -34.11 -3.30
CA THR A 480 -22.17 -32.86 -4.03
C THR A 480 -20.72 -32.72 -4.49
N GLY A 481 -20.49 -32.58 -5.79
CA GLY A 481 -19.18 -32.26 -6.35
C GLY A 481 -19.05 -30.77 -6.69
N VAL A 482 -18.09 -30.08 -6.10
CA VAL A 482 -17.83 -28.66 -6.32
C VAL A 482 -16.51 -28.46 -7.03
N PHE A 483 -16.54 -28.06 -8.29
CA PHE A 483 -15.34 -27.81 -9.10
C PHE A 483 -14.98 -26.32 -9.03
N VAL A 484 -13.88 -26.01 -8.38
CA VAL A 484 -13.40 -24.61 -8.30
C VAL A 484 -12.50 -24.32 -9.48
N ALA A 485 -12.96 -23.45 -10.37
CA ALA A 485 -12.27 -23.14 -11.62
C ALA A 485 -12.36 -21.65 -11.95
N ARG A 486 -11.51 -21.19 -12.88
CA ARG A 486 -11.66 -19.84 -13.45
C ARG A 486 -12.83 -19.76 -14.41
N LEU A 487 -13.40 -18.56 -14.55
CA LEU A 487 -14.46 -18.30 -15.49
C LEU A 487 -13.94 -18.47 -16.92
N THR A 488 -14.59 -19.35 -17.60
CA THR A 488 -14.48 -19.52 -19.03
C THR A 488 -15.89 -19.47 -19.62
N ARG A 489 -16.02 -19.13 -20.88
CA ARG A 489 -17.31 -19.17 -21.59
C ARG A 489 -17.88 -20.59 -21.59
N ASP A 490 -16.99 -21.55 -21.65
CA ASP A 490 -17.24 -22.98 -21.79
C ASP A 490 -16.92 -23.76 -20.49
N ILE A 491 -16.92 -25.07 -20.55
CA ILE A 491 -16.64 -25.94 -19.39
C ILE A 491 -15.15 -25.93 -19.08
N PRO A 492 -14.77 -25.65 -17.82
CA PRO A 492 -13.37 -25.60 -17.44
C PRO A 492 -12.64 -26.93 -17.66
N PRO A 493 -11.33 -26.87 -18.02
CA PRO A 493 -10.53 -28.07 -18.27
C PRO A 493 -10.57 -29.10 -17.13
N ILE A 494 -10.66 -28.68 -15.87
CA ILE A 494 -10.73 -29.60 -14.73
C ILE A 494 -11.94 -30.53 -14.78
N VAL A 495 -13.11 -30.01 -15.17
CA VAL A 495 -14.36 -30.78 -15.29
C VAL A 495 -14.26 -31.71 -16.48
N PHE A 496 -13.72 -31.24 -17.60
CA PHE A 496 -13.50 -32.04 -18.80
C PHE A 496 -12.56 -33.23 -18.50
N TRP A 497 -11.41 -32.99 -17.86
CA TRP A 497 -10.46 -34.03 -17.50
C TRP A 497 -11.05 -35.04 -16.51
N TYR A 498 -11.78 -34.56 -15.51
CA TYR A 498 -12.47 -35.40 -14.56
C TYR A 498 -13.46 -36.34 -15.26
N LEU A 499 -14.32 -35.78 -16.13
CA LEU A 499 -15.30 -36.53 -16.88
C LEU A 499 -14.65 -37.54 -17.84
N LYS A 500 -13.58 -37.14 -18.54
CA LYS A 500 -12.89 -37.98 -19.52
C LYS A 500 -12.22 -39.22 -18.86
N HIS A 501 -11.63 -39.06 -17.67
CA HIS A 501 -10.85 -40.12 -17.03
C HIS A 501 -11.66 -40.91 -16.00
N ILE A 502 -12.54 -40.26 -15.25
CA ILE A 502 -13.32 -40.90 -14.16
C ILE A 502 -14.70 -41.36 -14.66
N ARG A 503 -15.22 -40.75 -15.72
CA ARG A 503 -16.50 -41.10 -16.35
C ARG A 503 -17.69 -41.07 -15.40
N SER A 504 -17.63 -40.19 -14.39
CA SER A 504 -18.70 -40.02 -13.41
C SER A 504 -18.84 -38.54 -13.03
N LEU A 505 -20.01 -38.19 -12.52
CA LEU A 505 -20.30 -36.90 -11.89
C LEU A 505 -21.09 -37.12 -10.62
N HIS A 506 -21.02 -36.23 -9.66
CA HIS A 506 -21.83 -36.28 -8.45
C HIS A 506 -23.31 -36.02 -8.79
N ASP A 507 -24.20 -36.49 -7.92
CA ASP A 507 -25.63 -36.26 -8.08
C ASP A 507 -25.97 -34.77 -8.20
N SER A 508 -25.32 -33.96 -7.38
CA SER A 508 -25.32 -32.52 -7.51
C SER A 508 -23.90 -32.05 -7.89
N THR A 509 -23.75 -31.42 -9.04
CA THR A 509 -22.45 -30.92 -9.49
C THR A 509 -22.49 -29.41 -9.65
N VAL A 510 -21.57 -28.69 -9.02
CA VAL A 510 -21.48 -27.24 -9.10
C VAL A 510 -20.11 -26.83 -9.62
N ILE A 511 -20.08 -26.11 -10.72
CA ILE A 511 -18.87 -25.51 -11.28
C ILE A 511 -18.80 -24.08 -10.78
N VAL A 512 -17.94 -23.83 -9.79
CA VAL A 512 -17.82 -22.52 -9.17
C VAL A 512 -16.65 -21.77 -9.78
N ASN A 513 -16.95 -20.57 -10.25
CA ASN A 513 -15.94 -19.59 -10.62
C ASN A 513 -15.86 -18.48 -9.59
N VAL A 514 -14.65 -18.21 -9.12
CA VAL A 514 -14.39 -17.08 -8.23
C VAL A 514 -13.83 -15.91 -9.02
N VAL A 515 -14.57 -14.81 -9.01
CA VAL A 515 -14.18 -13.54 -9.66
C VAL A 515 -13.87 -12.50 -8.59
N ILE A 516 -12.67 -11.98 -8.64
CA ILE A 516 -12.32 -10.81 -7.83
C ILE A 516 -12.69 -9.56 -8.64
N ALA A 517 -13.69 -8.85 -8.13
CA ALA A 517 -14.16 -7.61 -8.73
C ALA A 517 -13.16 -6.47 -8.49
N LEU A 518 -13.13 -5.49 -9.40
CA LEU A 518 -12.29 -4.29 -9.25
C LEU A 518 -12.85 -3.27 -8.22
N ILE A 519 -13.87 -3.67 -7.45
CA ILE A 519 -14.43 -2.93 -6.32
C ILE A 519 -14.00 -3.59 -5.00
N PRO A 520 -13.87 -2.84 -3.89
CA PRO A 520 -13.38 -3.38 -2.63
C PRO A 520 -14.29 -4.44 -2.03
N TYR A 521 -15.59 -4.20 -2.02
CA TYR A 521 -16.60 -5.06 -1.41
C TYR A 521 -17.76 -5.29 -2.36
N VAL A 522 -18.26 -6.54 -2.41
CA VAL A 522 -19.43 -6.91 -3.20
C VAL A 522 -20.63 -7.10 -2.27
N ALA A 523 -21.77 -6.47 -2.60
CA ALA A 523 -22.98 -6.60 -1.81
C ALA A 523 -23.44 -8.07 -1.76
N ALA A 524 -24.02 -8.49 -0.62
CA ALA A 524 -24.42 -9.88 -0.40
C ALA A 524 -25.39 -10.43 -1.44
N LYS A 525 -26.22 -9.57 -2.02
CA LYS A 525 -27.17 -9.90 -3.10
C LYS A 525 -26.51 -10.21 -4.44
N ASP A 526 -25.32 -9.61 -4.70
CA ASP A 526 -24.60 -9.69 -5.97
C ASP A 526 -23.41 -10.69 -5.90
N ARG A 527 -23.26 -11.39 -4.77
CA ARG A 527 -22.10 -12.27 -4.51
C ARG A 527 -22.16 -13.57 -5.29
N MET A 528 -23.34 -14.08 -5.59
CA MET A 528 -23.48 -15.37 -6.24
C MET A 528 -24.59 -15.30 -7.30
N GLU A 529 -24.20 -15.66 -8.49
CA GLU A 529 -25.09 -15.79 -9.64
C GLU A 529 -24.99 -17.24 -10.13
N GLU A 530 -26.12 -17.92 -10.24
CA GLU A 530 -26.19 -19.36 -10.53
C GLU A 530 -27.11 -19.63 -11.73
N ARG A 531 -26.70 -20.63 -12.51
CA ARG A 531 -27.48 -21.10 -13.66
C ARG A 531 -27.33 -22.61 -13.81
N GLU A 532 -28.43 -23.32 -13.95
CA GLU A 532 -28.40 -24.72 -14.37
C GLU A 532 -28.03 -24.81 -15.86
N ILE A 533 -27.02 -25.63 -16.16
CA ILE A 533 -26.52 -25.84 -17.55
C ILE A 533 -26.85 -27.22 -18.08
N ALA A 534 -27.06 -28.21 -17.19
CA ALA A 534 -27.52 -29.54 -17.50
C ALA A 534 -28.28 -30.10 -16.28
N PRO A 535 -29.07 -31.18 -16.40
CA PRO A 535 -29.78 -31.77 -15.27
C PRO A 535 -28.81 -32.05 -14.08
N ARG A 536 -29.06 -31.40 -12.94
CA ARG A 536 -28.25 -31.49 -11.72
C ARG A 536 -26.80 -31.00 -11.88
N VAL A 537 -26.53 -30.13 -12.87
CA VAL A 537 -25.25 -29.47 -13.04
C VAL A 537 -25.46 -27.96 -13.09
N TRP A 538 -24.92 -27.27 -12.12
CA TRP A 538 -25.02 -25.82 -11.98
C TRP A 538 -23.68 -25.15 -12.26
N ARG A 539 -23.76 -23.99 -12.84
CA ARG A 539 -22.65 -23.07 -12.97
C ARG A 539 -22.90 -21.90 -12.04
N ALA A 540 -21.97 -21.67 -11.11
CA ALA A 540 -22.04 -20.60 -10.13
C ALA A 540 -20.89 -19.62 -10.34
N GLN A 541 -21.20 -18.33 -10.35
CA GLN A 541 -20.20 -17.28 -10.32
C GLN A 541 -20.20 -16.63 -8.95
N ALA A 542 -19.12 -16.85 -8.18
CA ALA A 542 -18.90 -16.24 -6.89
C ALA A 542 -18.08 -14.95 -7.05
N ARG A 543 -18.64 -13.80 -6.68
CA ARG A 543 -17.99 -12.49 -6.79
C ARG A 543 -17.55 -12.01 -5.42
N PHE A 544 -16.29 -11.62 -5.32
CA PHE A 544 -15.70 -11.01 -4.13
C PHE A 544 -14.99 -9.71 -4.51
N GLY A 545 -15.00 -8.73 -3.61
CA GLY A 545 -14.20 -7.53 -3.79
C GLY A 545 -12.73 -7.77 -3.49
N PHE A 546 -11.85 -6.87 -3.97
CA PHE A 546 -10.41 -7.02 -3.76
C PHE A 546 -9.97 -6.78 -2.31
N MET A 547 -10.87 -6.29 -1.44
CA MET A 547 -10.67 -6.19 0.02
C MET A 547 -11.30 -7.35 0.79
N GLU A 548 -11.97 -8.26 0.11
CA GLU A 548 -12.60 -9.43 0.72
C GLU A 548 -11.69 -10.66 0.62
N GLN A 549 -11.87 -11.59 1.54
CA GLN A 549 -11.24 -12.92 1.44
C GLN A 549 -12.31 -13.91 0.97
N PRO A 550 -12.08 -14.59 -0.16
CA PRO A 550 -13.03 -15.59 -0.66
C PRO A 550 -13.24 -16.72 0.34
N ASP A 551 -14.48 -16.96 0.75
CA ASP A 551 -14.89 -18.08 1.56
C ASP A 551 -16.00 -18.84 0.83
N LEU A 552 -15.60 -19.90 0.14
CA LEU A 552 -16.54 -20.69 -0.66
C LEU A 552 -17.44 -21.57 0.19
N SER A 553 -16.96 -22.06 1.33
CA SER A 553 -17.77 -22.90 2.23
C SER A 553 -18.95 -22.13 2.80
N GLU A 554 -18.71 -20.88 3.23
CA GLU A 554 -19.79 -20.01 3.72
C GLU A 554 -20.74 -19.61 2.60
N LEU A 555 -20.22 -19.38 1.38
CA LEU A 555 -21.06 -19.04 0.23
C LEU A 555 -22.01 -20.19 -0.14
N LEU A 556 -21.52 -21.43 -0.14
CA LEU A 556 -22.35 -22.62 -0.43
C LEU A 556 -23.40 -22.86 0.66
N ARG A 557 -23.07 -22.62 1.93
CA ARG A 557 -24.07 -22.67 3.03
C ARG A 557 -25.21 -21.65 2.82
N ARG A 558 -24.87 -20.46 2.36
CA ARG A 558 -25.88 -19.43 2.03
C ARG A 558 -26.70 -19.79 0.80
N ALA A 559 -26.09 -20.44 -0.19
CA ALA A 559 -26.80 -20.96 -1.35
C ALA A 559 -27.81 -22.04 -0.94
N GLN A 560 -27.40 -23.01 -0.11
CA GLN A 560 -28.29 -24.01 0.46
C GLN A 560 -29.49 -23.39 1.19
N ALA A 561 -29.23 -22.36 2.03
CA ALA A 561 -30.28 -21.65 2.75
C ALA A 561 -31.29 -20.94 1.82
N LYS A 562 -30.90 -20.63 0.58
CA LYS A 562 -31.76 -20.09 -0.47
C LYS A 562 -32.48 -21.16 -1.31
N GLY A 563 -32.31 -22.45 -0.96
CA GLY A 563 -32.99 -23.57 -1.63
C GLY A 563 -32.23 -24.17 -2.80
N TYR A 564 -30.97 -23.83 -3.02
CA TYR A 564 -30.15 -24.50 -4.04
C TYR A 564 -29.80 -25.93 -3.61
N PRO A 565 -29.77 -26.89 -4.51
CA PRO A 565 -29.57 -28.30 -4.21
C PRO A 565 -28.07 -28.61 -4.02
N VAL A 566 -27.45 -27.94 -3.05
CA VAL A 566 -26.05 -28.11 -2.65
C VAL A 566 -26.02 -28.47 -1.18
N ASP A 567 -25.38 -29.57 -0.83
CA ASP A 567 -25.12 -29.91 0.57
C ASP A 567 -23.63 -29.64 0.91
N PRO A 568 -23.32 -28.55 1.61
CA PRO A 568 -21.95 -28.24 2.02
C PRO A 568 -21.35 -29.24 3.00
N SER A 569 -22.17 -30.05 3.69
CA SER A 569 -21.72 -31.06 4.65
C SER A 569 -21.29 -32.37 3.97
N ASP A 570 -21.79 -32.62 2.74
CA ASP A 570 -21.45 -33.78 1.89
C ASP A 570 -20.84 -33.32 0.56
N ALA A 571 -20.06 -32.23 0.59
CA ALA A 571 -19.44 -31.65 -0.59
C ALA A 571 -17.98 -32.11 -0.73
N THR A 572 -17.63 -32.57 -1.93
CA THR A 572 -16.22 -32.78 -2.32
C THR A 572 -15.78 -31.62 -3.23
N TYR A 573 -14.72 -30.90 -2.81
CA TYR A 573 -14.18 -29.77 -3.54
C TYR A 573 -13.04 -30.22 -4.45
N PHE A 574 -13.19 -30.07 -5.75
CA PHE A 574 -12.17 -30.38 -6.75
C PHE A 574 -11.41 -29.12 -7.15
N ILE A 575 -10.10 -29.09 -6.92
CA ILE A 575 -9.22 -27.97 -7.24
C ILE A 575 -8.15 -28.43 -8.24
N GLY A 576 -7.84 -27.60 -9.22
CA GLY A 576 -6.71 -27.85 -10.12
C GLY A 576 -5.39 -27.46 -9.47
N HIS A 577 -4.44 -28.40 -9.42
CA HIS A 577 -3.04 -28.11 -9.11
C HIS A 577 -2.25 -28.05 -10.42
N GLU A 578 -1.73 -26.87 -10.75
CA GLU A 578 -1.08 -26.60 -12.03
C GLU A 578 0.43 -26.81 -11.91
N THR A 579 0.97 -27.77 -12.68
CA THR A 579 2.42 -27.96 -12.80
C THR A 579 2.88 -27.47 -14.17
N ILE A 580 3.87 -26.60 -14.18
CA ILE A 580 4.40 -26.02 -15.41
C ILE A 580 5.57 -26.87 -15.90
N VAL A 581 5.50 -27.29 -17.16
CA VAL A 581 6.58 -27.99 -17.85
C VAL A 581 7.09 -27.13 -19.03
N PRO A 582 8.38 -27.29 -19.40
CA PRO A 582 8.92 -26.59 -20.57
C PRO A 582 8.18 -26.99 -21.85
N ARG A 583 7.89 -26.00 -22.70
CA ARG A 583 7.39 -26.22 -24.05
C ARG A 583 8.56 -26.29 -25.02
N ASP A 584 8.53 -27.26 -25.94
CA ASP A 584 9.62 -27.49 -26.88
C ASP A 584 9.56 -26.54 -28.11
N ASP A 585 8.45 -25.82 -28.32
CA ASP A 585 8.29 -24.87 -29.40
C ASP A 585 8.72 -23.43 -29.00
N ALA A 586 9.15 -22.63 -29.98
CA ALA A 586 9.62 -21.26 -29.79
C ALA A 586 8.53 -20.25 -29.32
N LYS A 587 7.30 -20.71 -29.08
CA LYS A 587 6.16 -19.87 -28.65
C LYS A 587 6.03 -19.75 -27.14
N GLY A 588 6.90 -20.41 -26.35
CA GLY A 588 6.89 -20.38 -24.89
C GLY A 588 7.41 -19.08 -24.29
N LEU A 589 7.20 -18.92 -22.97
CA LEU A 589 7.78 -17.82 -22.20
C LEU A 589 9.32 -17.87 -22.22
N PRO A 590 10.01 -16.69 -22.23
CA PRO A 590 11.46 -16.64 -22.06
C PRO A 590 11.92 -17.44 -20.84
N GLY A 591 13.02 -18.19 -20.94
CA GLY A 591 13.47 -19.13 -19.91
C GLY A 591 13.57 -18.53 -18.51
N PHE A 592 14.08 -17.29 -18.39
CA PHE A 592 14.13 -16.59 -17.10
C PHE A 592 12.72 -16.31 -16.54
N VAL A 593 11.79 -15.82 -17.37
CA VAL A 593 10.41 -15.53 -16.96
C VAL A 593 9.71 -16.79 -16.50
N ARG A 594 9.86 -17.89 -17.25
CA ARG A 594 9.30 -19.20 -16.94
C ARG A 594 9.83 -19.76 -15.62
N SER A 595 11.15 -19.76 -15.41
CA SER A 595 11.78 -20.27 -14.19
C SER A 595 11.36 -19.46 -12.96
N THR A 596 11.33 -18.14 -13.08
CA THR A 596 10.89 -17.26 -12.00
C THR A 596 9.40 -17.44 -11.71
N PHE A 597 8.56 -17.53 -12.75
CA PHE A 597 7.12 -17.77 -12.58
C PHE A 597 6.85 -19.12 -11.92
N TRP A 598 7.56 -20.19 -12.35
CA TRP A 598 7.46 -21.50 -11.72
C TRP A 598 7.86 -21.48 -10.24
N PHE A 599 8.96 -20.77 -9.92
CA PHE A 599 9.38 -20.58 -8.52
C PHE A 599 8.29 -19.87 -7.70
N LEU A 600 7.72 -18.79 -8.23
CA LEU A 600 6.64 -18.03 -7.58
C LEU A 600 5.38 -18.88 -7.40
N LEU A 601 5.00 -19.65 -8.41
CA LEU A 601 3.81 -20.51 -8.37
C LEU A 601 3.97 -21.62 -7.33
N ARG A 602 5.14 -22.28 -7.27
CA ARG A 602 5.44 -23.32 -6.31
C ARG A 602 5.45 -22.83 -4.86
N ASN A 603 5.84 -21.57 -4.64
CA ASN A 603 5.87 -20.95 -3.31
C ASN A 603 4.58 -20.15 -3.01
N SER A 604 3.56 -20.23 -3.85
CA SER A 604 2.26 -19.62 -3.59
C SER A 604 1.46 -20.46 -2.58
N SER A 605 0.58 -19.81 -1.83
CA SER A 605 -0.34 -20.52 -0.93
C SER A 605 -1.31 -21.40 -1.70
N ASP A 606 -1.65 -22.54 -1.13
CA ASP A 606 -2.59 -23.48 -1.71
C ASP A 606 -3.95 -22.85 -1.93
N ALA A 607 -4.63 -23.28 -3.00
CA ALA A 607 -5.94 -22.77 -3.33
C ALA A 607 -6.97 -23.15 -2.26
N SER A 608 -6.83 -24.28 -1.60
CA SER A 608 -7.65 -24.73 -0.47
C SER A 608 -7.64 -23.74 0.69
N ASP A 609 -6.44 -23.30 1.11
CA ASP A 609 -6.28 -22.30 2.17
C ASP A 609 -6.78 -20.92 1.74
N TYR A 610 -6.54 -20.54 0.48
CA TYR A 610 -6.99 -19.24 -0.06
C TYR A 610 -8.51 -19.12 -0.11
N PHE A 611 -9.22 -20.19 -0.50
CA PHE A 611 -10.68 -20.23 -0.57
C PHE A 611 -11.35 -20.73 0.72
N ARG A 612 -10.58 -20.95 1.79
CA ARG A 612 -11.04 -21.45 3.09
C ARG A 612 -11.84 -22.74 3.01
N LEU A 613 -11.37 -23.68 2.20
CA LEU A 613 -12.02 -24.97 2.05
C LEU A 613 -11.66 -25.92 3.19
N PRO A 614 -12.58 -26.78 3.66
CA PRO A 614 -12.28 -27.83 4.61
C PRO A 614 -11.28 -28.82 4.00
N ARG A 615 -10.13 -29.02 4.65
CA ARG A 615 -8.99 -29.78 4.08
C ARG A 615 -9.33 -31.26 3.83
N ASP A 616 -10.19 -31.83 4.64
CA ASP A 616 -10.69 -33.21 4.56
C ASP A 616 -11.66 -33.44 3.42
N MET A 617 -12.22 -32.38 2.84
CA MET A 617 -13.19 -32.44 1.72
C MET A 617 -12.56 -32.01 0.39
N VAL A 618 -11.24 -31.78 0.32
CA VAL A 618 -10.58 -31.29 -0.90
C VAL A 618 -9.88 -32.41 -1.63
N VAL A 619 -10.12 -32.49 -2.93
CA VAL A 619 -9.39 -33.36 -3.87
C VAL A 619 -8.66 -32.49 -4.88
N GLU A 620 -7.33 -32.61 -4.91
CA GLU A 620 -6.48 -31.89 -5.86
C GLU A 620 -6.25 -32.72 -7.12
N ILE A 621 -6.52 -32.13 -8.27
CA ILE A 621 -6.28 -32.73 -9.57
C ILE A 621 -5.06 -32.08 -10.21
N GLY A 622 -3.95 -32.82 -10.25
CA GLY A 622 -2.70 -32.35 -10.88
C GLY A 622 -2.84 -32.26 -12.40
N ARG A 623 -2.47 -31.10 -12.96
CA ARG A 623 -2.43 -30.86 -14.40
C ARG A 623 -1.09 -30.30 -14.83
N GLN A 624 -0.57 -30.75 -15.96
CA GLN A 624 0.68 -30.24 -16.53
C GLN A 624 0.36 -29.28 -17.68
N PHE A 625 0.92 -28.08 -17.60
CA PHE A 625 0.85 -27.06 -18.64
C PHE A 625 2.24 -26.84 -19.24
N ALA A 626 2.36 -27.06 -20.55
CA ALA A 626 3.60 -26.76 -21.29
C ALA A 626 3.57 -25.28 -21.75
N ILE A 627 4.43 -24.44 -21.14
CA ILE A 627 4.50 -22.99 -21.44
C ILE A 627 5.94 -22.53 -21.71
#